data_ecfe17c7359f87c81dd14ac73eaa3397
#
_entry.id   ecfe17c7359f87c81dd14ac73eaa3397
#
_cell.length_a   1.000
_cell.length_b   1.000
_cell.length_c   1.000
_cell.angle_alpha   90.00
_cell.angle_beta   90.00
_cell.angle_gamma   90.00
#
_symmetry.space_group_name_H-M   'P 1'
#
loop_
_entity.id
_entity.type
_entity.pdbx_description
1 polymer ?
#
loop_
_entity_poly.entity_id
_entity_poly.type
_entity_poly.pdbx_seq_one_letter_code
_entity_poly.pdbx_strand_id
1 'polypeptide(L)'
;GTQKYYVPDKKQRDFANIDMNSNAAEIYDNEIGNYQGRVEMKRADQQASSNSANYDSVSETVDLHGNVFYSENELSLYTDTATLKLASDEARLRDTLFISPTTPIRGKASAVYRDSKSLSRYKDAAYTTCEPGNQDWIVHATDLKLNKKTGQGAAKNAWVEFKGVPVFYSPYLSFPMDDRRKTGFLVPVPGYTQKGGFSLSAPFYWNIAPNYDATLRPRYYANRGILLAGDFRYLTEKSKGLRSEERRVGKECRSR
;
A
#
# COMPACT_ATOMS: atom_id res chain seq x y z
N GLY A 1 -23.44 -0.29 -24.57
CA GLY A 1 -22.65 0.92 -24.48
C GLY A 1 -21.99 0.99 -23.13
N THR A 2 -20.68 0.78 -23.06
CA THR A 2 -19.84 0.97 -21.85
C THR A 2 -19.82 2.47 -21.54
N GLN A 3 -20.47 2.87 -20.46
CA GLN A 3 -20.28 4.21 -19.90
C GLN A 3 -18.80 4.31 -19.46
N LYS A 4 -18.01 5.06 -20.20
CA LYS A 4 -16.70 5.53 -19.72
C LYS A 4 -16.98 6.47 -18.55
N TYR A 5 -16.71 6.04 -17.33
CA TYR A 5 -16.63 6.95 -16.20
C TYR A 5 -15.49 7.94 -16.47
N TYR A 6 -15.84 9.20 -16.60
CA TYR A 6 -14.87 10.29 -16.69
C TYR A 6 -14.23 10.43 -15.31
N VAL A 7 -12.95 10.07 -15.19
CA VAL A 7 -12.17 10.30 -13.98
C VAL A 7 -11.49 11.66 -14.14
N PRO A 8 -11.85 12.68 -13.35
CA PRO A 8 -11.21 13.99 -13.41
C PRO A 8 -9.70 13.86 -13.12
N ASP A 9 -8.88 14.59 -13.88
CA ASP A 9 -7.42 14.61 -13.70
C ASP A 9 -7.07 15.27 -12.37
N LYS A 10 -6.07 14.72 -11.64
CA LYS A 10 -5.57 15.29 -10.36
C LYS A 10 -5.19 16.77 -10.43
N LYS A 11 -4.83 17.28 -11.60
CA LYS A 11 -4.55 18.69 -11.82
C LYS A 11 -5.77 19.62 -11.62
N GLN A 12 -6.98 19.08 -11.67
CA GLN A 12 -8.21 19.87 -11.47
C GLN A 12 -8.51 20.12 -9.98
N ARG A 13 -7.88 19.42 -9.05
CA ARG A 13 -8.12 19.55 -7.58
C ARG A 13 -7.75 20.93 -7.05
N ASP A 14 -6.65 21.51 -7.53
CA ASP A 14 -6.14 22.79 -7.01
C ASP A 14 -7.08 23.97 -7.31
N PHE A 15 -7.96 23.82 -8.30
CA PHE A 15 -8.95 24.82 -8.72
C PHE A 15 -10.40 24.41 -8.50
N ALA A 16 -10.63 23.22 -7.95
CA ALA A 16 -11.98 22.71 -7.74
C ALA A 16 -12.59 23.26 -6.46
N ASN A 17 -13.83 23.72 -6.56
CA ASN A 17 -14.63 24.09 -5.40
C ASN A 17 -14.88 22.87 -4.52
N ILE A 18 -15.09 23.13 -3.23
CA ILE A 18 -15.51 22.14 -2.25
C ILE A 18 -17.02 22.30 -2.08
N ASP A 19 -17.74 21.26 -2.46
CA ASP A 19 -19.19 21.20 -2.25
C ASP A 19 -19.45 20.39 -1.00
N MET A 20 -20.16 20.97 -0.03
CA MET A 20 -20.56 20.31 1.22
C MET A 20 -22.07 20.31 1.37
N ASN A 21 -22.64 19.14 1.61
CA ASN A 21 -24.06 18.92 1.89
C ASN A 21 -24.21 18.27 3.27
N SER A 22 -25.22 18.67 4.02
CA SER A 22 -25.57 18.10 5.33
C SER A 22 -27.02 18.33 5.68
N ASN A 23 -27.52 17.65 6.72
CA ASN A 23 -28.87 17.90 7.23
C ASN A 23 -28.98 19.24 7.98
N ALA A 24 -27.92 19.66 8.66
CA ALA A 24 -27.81 20.94 9.34
C ALA A 24 -26.40 21.52 9.17
N ALA A 25 -26.32 22.84 9.01
CA ALA A 25 -25.06 23.55 8.92
C ALA A 25 -25.14 24.86 9.70
N GLU A 26 -24.08 25.16 10.43
CA GLU A 26 -23.87 26.45 11.12
C GLU A 26 -22.58 27.05 10.56
N ILE A 27 -22.65 28.28 10.08
CA ILE A 27 -21.49 28.96 9.46
C ILE A 27 -21.21 30.21 10.28
N TYR A 28 -19.99 30.36 10.77
CA TYR A 28 -19.51 31.48 11.57
C TYR A 28 -18.54 32.33 10.73
N ASP A 29 -18.80 33.61 10.68
CA ASP A 29 -17.97 34.65 10.00
C ASP A 29 -17.61 34.33 8.55
N ASN A 30 -18.36 33.44 7.86
CA ASN A 30 -18.05 32.88 6.57
C ASN A 30 -16.70 32.13 6.50
N GLU A 31 -16.10 31.78 7.62
CA GLU A 31 -14.79 31.11 7.68
C GLU A 31 -14.88 29.70 8.23
N ILE A 32 -15.73 29.48 9.25
CA ILE A 32 -15.86 28.18 9.91
C ILE A 32 -17.26 27.61 9.68
N GLY A 33 -17.34 26.45 9.10
CA GLY A 33 -18.58 25.70 8.90
C GLY A 33 -18.63 24.44 9.75
N ASN A 34 -19.70 24.30 10.56
CA ASN A 34 -20.02 23.08 11.30
C ASN A 34 -21.18 22.37 10.60
N TYR A 35 -20.96 21.16 10.16
CA TYR A 35 -21.92 20.35 9.40
C TYR A 35 -22.32 19.13 10.21
N GLN A 36 -23.61 18.84 10.30
CA GLN A 36 -24.15 17.72 11.08
C GLN A 36 -25.18 16.91 10.31
N GLY A 37 -25.11 15.59 10.46
CA GLY A 37 -26.01 14.61 9.90
C GLY A 37 -25.84 14.43 8.40
N ARG A 38 -25.40 13.23 8.00
CA ARG A 38 -25.16 12.83 6.59
C ARG A 38 -24.33 13.85 5.81
N VAL A 39 -23.18 14.16 6.35
CA VAL A 39 -22.28 15.10 5.66
C VAL A 39 -21.70 14.43 4.44
N GLU A 40 -21.81 15.07 3.28
CA GLU A 40 -21.19 14.68 2.03
C GLU A 40 -20.30 15.81 1.53
N MET A 41 -19.05 15.49 1.21
CA MET A 41 -18.08 16.40 0.63
C MET A 41 -17.66 15.91 -0.76
N LYS A 42 -17.61 16.82 -1.72
CA LYS A 42 -17.09 16.56 -3.09
C LYS A 42 -16.10 17.63 -3.50
N ARG A 43 -14.96 17.21 -4.04
CA ARG A 43 -13.94 18.09 -4.61
C ARG A 43 -13.24 17.35 -5.77
N ALA A 44 -13.54 17.70 -6.99
CA ALA A 44 -13.04 17.01 -8.19
C ALA A 44 -13.30 15.49 -8.13
N ASP A 45 -12.25 14.67 -8.04
CA ASP A 45 -12.32 13.20 -7.92
C ASP A 45 -12.42 12.71 -6.48
N GLN A 46 -12.34 13.61 -5.50
CA GLN A 46 -12.43 13.28 -4.08
C GLN A 46 -13.88 13.33 -3.60
N GLN A 47 -14.28 12.31 -2.88
CA GLN A 47 -15.59 12.22 -2.22
C GLN A 47 -15.38 11.77 -0.78
N ALA A 48 -16.09 12.39 0.14
CA ALA A 48 -16.11 11.94 1.52
C ALA A 48 -17.53 12.01 2.07
N SER A 49 -17.83 11.13 3.03
CA SER A 49 -19.04 11.20 3.83
C SER A 49 -18.72 10.93 5.30
N SER A 50 -19.50 11.53 6.22
CA SER A 50 -19.32 11.38 7.66
C SER A 50 -20.62 11.72 8.41
N ASN A 51 -20.62 11.47 9.71
CA ASN A 51 -21.75 11.88 10.56
C ASN A 51 -21.71 13.41 10.86
N SER A 52 -20.51 13.97 11.01
CA SER A 52 -20.29 15.40 11.18
C SER A 52 -18.97 15.85 10.57
N ALA A 53 -18.89 17.13 10.24
CA ALA A 53 -17.67 17.74 9.72
C ALA A 53 -17.51 19.17 10.21
N ASN A 54 -16.26 19.59 10.42
CA ASN A 54 -15.87 20.97 10.61
C ASN A 54 -15.01 21.40 9.43
N TYR A 55 -15.30 22.51 8.82
CA TYR A 55 -14.49 23.09 7.76
C TYR A 55 -14.02 24.48 8.17
N ASP A 56 -12.72 24.69 8.10
CA ASP A 56 -12.07 25.99 8.29
C ASP A 56 -11.52 26.44 6.92
N SER A 57 -12.11 27.49 6.38
CA SER A 57 -11.74 28.02 5.06
C SER A 57 -10.40 28.77 5.07
N VAL A 58 -9.97 29.28 6.21
CA VAL A 58 -8.69 30.02 6.35
C VAL A 58 -7.51 29.06 6.30
N SER A 59 -7.60 27.96 7.04
CA SER A 59 -6.58 26.91 7.04
C SER A 59 -6.80 25.83 5.96
N GLU A 60 -7.90 25.90 5.21
CA GLU A 60 -8.37 24.89 4.27
C GLU A 60 -8.36 23.48 4.90
N THR A 61 -8.80 23.39 6.16
CA THR A 61 -8.81 22.15 6.93
C THR A 61 -10.23 21.62 7.05
N VAL A 62 -10.41 20.33 6.78
CA VAL A 62 -11.65 19.59 7.00
C VAL A 62 -11.41 18.53 8.06
N ASP A 63 -12.18 18.56 9.13
CA ASP A 63 -12.23 17.50 10.14
C ASP A 63 -13.53 16.73 9.99
N LEU A 64 -13.42 15.43 9.73
CA LEU A 64 -14.54 14.50 9.55
C LEU A 64 -14.60 13.54 10.73
N HIS A 65 -15.81 13.35 11.27
CA HIS A 65 -16.03 12.50 12.44
C HIS A 65 -17.20 11.53 12.26
N GLY A 66 -16.99 10.31 12.68
CA GLY A 66 -17.95 9.23 12.75
C GLY A 66 -18.31 8.62 11.40
N ASN A 67 -18.04 7.33 11.24
CA ASN A 67 -18.31 6.56 10.02
C ASN A 67 -17.79 7.25 8.75
N VAL A 68 -16.56 7.73 8.81
CA VAL A 68 -15.98 8.46 7.68
C VAL A 68 -15.69 7.49 6.55
N PHE A 69 -16.28 7.74 5.39
CA PHE A 69 -15.91 7.14 4.13
C PHE A 69 -15.23 8.18 3.26
N TYR A 70 -14.09 7.84 2.67
CA TYR A 70 -13.37 8.69 1.73
C TYR A 70 -12.99 7.87 0.52
N SER A 71 -13.17 8.43 -0.66
CA SER A 71 -12.70 7.82 -1.90
C SER A 71 -12.04 8.83 -2.83
N GLU A 72 -10.99 8.39 -3.49
CA GLU A 72 -10.30 9.08 -4.57
C GLU A 72 -9.79 8.07 -5.58
N ASN A 73 -10.06 8.29 -6.89
CA ASN A 73 -9.60 7.42 -7.99
C ASN A 73 -9.74 5.90 -7.66
N GLU A 74 -8.62 5.26 -7.32
CA GLU A 74 -8.50 3.81 -7.09
C GLU A 74 -8.44 3.43 -5.61
N LEU A 75 -8.75 4.36 -4.69
CA LEU A 75 -8.63 4.16 -3.25
C LEU A 75 -9.93 4.52 -2.55
N SER A 76 -10.45 3.58 -1.77
CA SER A 76 -11.55 3.81 -0.84
C SER A 76 -11.08 3.55 0.58
N LEU A 77 -11.42 4.44 1.50
CA LEU A 77 -11.05 4.40 2.92
C LEU A 77 -12.29 4.45 3.78
N TYR A 78 -12.30 3.66 4.85
CA TYR A 78 -13.25 3.73 5.95
C TYR A 78 -12.46 4.01 7.22
N THR A 79 -12.82 5.04 7.96
CA THR A 79 -12.09 5.48 9.15
C THR A 79 -13.03 6.11 10.18
N ASP A 80 -12.66 6.14 11.44
CA ASP A 80 -13.46 6.79 12.46
C ASP A 80 -13.35 8.29 12.42
N THR A 81 -12.14 8.79 12.18
CA THR A 81 -11.87 10.23 12.09
C THR A 81 -10.86 10.53 11.00
N ALA A 82 -11.05 11.63 10.29
CA ALA A 82 -10.11 12.13 9.30
C ALA A 82 -9.95 13.64 9.39
N THR A 83 -8.71 14.10 9.48
CA THR A 83 -8.33 15.51 9.32
C THR A 83 -7.63 15.64 7.97
N LEU A 84 -8.15 16.51 7.11
CA LEU A 84 -7.63 16.76 5.76
C LEU A 84 -7.22 18.21 5.65
N LYS A 85 -5.96 18.49 5.33
CA LYS A 85 -5.47 19.83 4.95
C LYS A 85 -5.39 19.89 3.44
N LEU A 86 -6.33 20.57 2.83
CA LEU A 86 -6.54 20.58 1.39
C LEU A 86 -5.45 21.34 0.63
N ALA A 87 -4.91 22.40 1.23
CA ALA A 87 -3.84 23.22 0.65
C ALA A 87 -2.52 22.45 0.53
N SER A 88 -2.16 21.64 1.53
CA SER A 88 -0.88 20.91 1.57
C SER A 88 -0.98 19.43 1.16
N ASP A 89 -2.20 18.94 0.89
CA ASP A 89 -2.47 17.50 0.69
C ASP A 89 -2.02 16.63 1.88
N GLU A 90 -2.04 17.19 3.08
CA GLU A 90 -1.82 16.43 4.30
C GLU A 90 -3.11 15.78 4.76
N ALA A 91 -2.99 14.59 5.34
CA ALA A 91 -4.11 13.91 5.95
C ALA A 91 -3.68 13.12 7.19
N ARG A 92 -4.58 13.03 8.16
CA ARG A 92 -4.45 12.19 9.36
C ARG A 92 -5.73 11.41 9.55
N LEU A 93 -5.64 10.09 9.56
CA LEU A 93 -6.77 9.20 9.74
C LEU A 93 -6.48 8.22 10.88
N ARG A 94 -7.54 7.78 11.58
CA ARG A 94 -7.43 6.79 12.67
C ARG A 94 -8.35 5.61 12.40
N ASP A 95 -7.86 4.41 12.76
CA ASP A 95 -8.59 3.15 12.61
C ASP A 95 -9.13 2.94 11.19
N THR A 96 -8.20 2.97 10.25
CA THR A 96 -8.50 3.03 8.82
C THR A 96 -8.50 1.64 8.20
N LEU A 97 -9.59 1.32 7.49
CA LEU A 97 -9.65 0.25 6.50
C LEU A 97 -9.47 0.85 5.11
N PHE A 98 -8.64 0.26 4.29
CA PHE A 98 -8.49 0.67 2.90
C PHE A 98 -8.81 -0.49 1.96
N ILE A 99 -9.43 -0.15 0.85
CA ILE A 99 -9.81 -1.08 -0.22
C ILE A 99 -9.46 -0.43 -1.55
N SER A 100 -8.80 -1.16 -2.43
CA SER A 100 -8.64 -0.73 -3.81
C SER A 100 -9.76 -1.33 -4.65
N PRO A 101 -10.60 -0.50 -5.32
CA PRO A 101 -11.67 -1.02 -6.18
C PRO A 101 -11.17 -1.72 -7.44
N THR A 102 -9.95 -1.40 -7.89
CA THR A 102 -9.36 -1.87 -9.15
C THR A 102 -8.41 -3.04 -8.98
N THR A 103 -7.92 -3.25 -7.75
CA THR A 103 -7.00 -4.35 -7.41
C THR A 103 -7.51 -5.08 -6.17
N PRO A 104 -7.18 -6.36 -5.99
CA PRO A 104 -7.65 -7.11 -4.81
C PRO A 104 -6.96 -6.68 -3.50
N ILE A 105 -6.27 -5.53 -3.47
CA ILE A 105 -5.57 -5.03 -2.29
C ILE A 105 -6.57 -4.47 -1.28
N ARG A 106 -6.48 -4.95 -0.05
CA ARG A 106 -7.18 -4.43 1.10
C ARG A 106 -6.31 -4.50 2.34
N GLY A 107 -6.57 -3.64 3.30
CA GLY A 107 -5.81 -3.64 4.54
C GLY A 107 -6.38 -2.72 5.58
N LYS A 108 -5.67 -2.64 6.72
CA LYS A 108 -6.00 -1.78 7.85
C LYS A 108 -4.75 -1.12 8.41
N ALA A 109 -4.92 0.00 9.08
CA ALA A 109 -3.89 0.66 9.84
C ALA A 109 -4.50 1.38 11.05
N SER A 110 -3.84 1.37 12.20
CA SER A 110 -4.29 2.10 13.39
C SER A 110 -4.22 3.61 13.20
N ALA A 111 -3.23 4.08 12.43
CA ALA A 111 -3.16 5.46 12.01
C ALA A 111 -2.51 5.59 10.63
N VAL A 112 -3.02 6.55 9.85
CA VAL A 112 -2.47 6.93 8.55
C VAL A 112 -2.11 8.41 8.60
N TYR A 113 -0.88 8.72 8.22
CA TYR A 113 -0.35 10.07 8.08
C TYR A 113 0.08 10.28 6.64
N ARG A 114 -0.57 11.17 5.95
CA ARG A 114 -0.12 11.67 4.66
C ARG A 114 0.56 13.02 4.92
N ASP A 115 1.88 13.04 4.85
CA ASP A 115 2.66 14.24 5.16
C ASP A 115 2.82 15.15 3.92
N SER A 116 2.52 14.62 2.73
CA SER A 116 2.51 15.35 1.46
C SER A 116 1.92 14.50 0.33
N LYS A 117 1.78 15.05 -0.88
CA LYS A 117 1.38 14.31 -2.11
C LYS A 117 2.20 13.04 -2.35
N SER A 118 3.44 12.99 -1.86
CA SER A 118 4.38 11.90 -2.14
C SER A 118 4.76 11.05 -0.94
N LEU A 119 4.46 11.47 0.28
CA LEU A 119 4.92 10.81 1.50
C LEU A 119 3.74 10.40 2.38
N SER A 120 3.62 9.10 2.62
CA SER A 120 2.62 8.53 3.54
C SER A 120 3.28 7.59 4.55
N ARG A 121 2.78 7.62 5.78
CA ARG A 121 3.21 6.75 6.88
C ARG A 121 1.99 6.06 7.48
N TYR A 122 2.17 4.79 7.82
CA TYR A 122 1.12 3.94 8.39
C TYR A 122 1.63 3.30 9.67
N LYS A 123 0.81 3.27 10.70
CA LYS A 123 1.07 2.58 11.96
C LYS A 123 0.24 1.30 12.04
N ASP A 124 0.86 0.24 12.55
CA ASP A 124 0.25 -1.08 12.71
C ASP A 124 -0.52 -1.52 11.47
N ALA A 125 0.17 -1.39 10.34
CA ALA A 125 -0.41 -1.70 9.04
C ALA A 125 -0.48 -3.21 8.80
N ALA A 126 -1.60 -3.64 8.25
CA ALA A 126 -1.77 -5.00 7.74
C ALA A 126 -2.42 -4.95 6.37
N TYR A 127 -1.97 -5.77 5.42
CA TYR A 127 -2.58 -5.85 4.11
C TYR A 127 -2.55 -7.26 3.53
N THR A 128 -3.50 -7.54 2.66
CA THR A 128 -3.60 -8.78 1.90
C THR A 128 -4.18 -8.52 0.51
N THR A 129 -3.94 -9.43 -0.42
CA THR A 129 -4.63 -9.48 -1.72
C THR A 129 -5.60 -10.67 -1.82
N CYS A 130 -5.84 -11.39 -0.72
CA CYS A 130 -6.82 -12.46 -0.67
C CYS A 130 -8.24 -11.91 -0.81
N GLU A 131 -9.16 -12.70 -1.34
CA GLU A 131 -10.58 -12.35 -1.41
C GLU A 131 -11.21 -12.13 -0.03
N PRO A 132 -12.28 -11.32 0.09
CA PRO A 132 -13.04 -11.17 1.33
C PRO A 132 -13.48 -12.52 1.90
N GLY A 133 -13.19 -12.75 3.19
CA GLY A 133 -13.48 -14.04 3.86
C GLY A 133 -12.35 -15.06 3.76
N ASN A 134 -11.39 -14.90 2.86
CA ASN A 134 -10.19 -15.69 2.80
C ASN A 134 -8.99 -14.88 3.30
N GLN A 135 -8.28 -15.39 4.31
CA GLN A 135 -7.09 -14.77 4.89
C GLN A 135 -5.92 -15.76 4.87
N ASP A 136 -5.67 -16.35 3.70
CA ASP A 136 -4.57 -17.29 3.57
C ASP A 136 -3.23 -16.65 3.91
N TRP A 137 -3.05 -15.37 3.62
CA TRP A 137 -1.87 -14.64 4.02
C TRP A 137 -2.14 -13.16 4.30
N ILE A 138 -1.41 -12.62 5.26
CA ILE A 138 -1.43 -11.19 5.63
C ILE A 138 0.00 -10.73 5.85
N VAL A 139 0.33 -9.56 5.32
CA VAL A 139 1.58 -8.86 5.65
C VAL A 139 1.30 -7.79 6.67
N HIS A 140 2.06 -7.78 7.74
CA HIS A 140 1.98 -6.83 8.83
C HIS A 140 3.25 -5.97 8.89
N ALA A 141 3.12 -4.74 9.40
CA ALA A 141 4.25 -3.89 9.74
C ALA A 141 3.86 -2.93 10.86
N THR A 142 4.72 -2.71 11.86
CA THR A 142 4.46 -1.72 12.91
C THR A 142 4.55 -0.30 12.39
N ASP A 143 5.50 -0.05 11.48
CA ASP A 143 5.67 1.22 10.78
C ASP A 143 5.87 0.94 9.29
N LEU A 144 5.05 1.56 8.45
CA LEU A 144 5.19 1.52 7.01
C LEU A 144 5.32 2.94 6.48
N LYS A 145 6.35 3.21 5.70
CA LYS A 145 6.61 4.50 5.05
C LYS A 145 6.64 4.29 3.54
N LEU A 146 5.80 5.04 2.83
CA LEU A 146 5.73 5.00 1.37
C LEU A 146 6.12 6.35 0.80
N ASN A 147 7.14 6.39 -0.07
CA ASN A 147 7.59 7.61 -0.72
C ASN A 147 7.47 7.47 -2.25
N LYS A 148 6.41 8.05 -2.81
CA LYS A 148 6.15 8.03 -4.26
C LYS A 148 7.20 8.80 -5.07
N LYS A 149 7.81 9.86 -4.49
CA LYS A 149 8.86 10.64 -5.17
C LYS A 149 10.10 9.78 -5.42
N THR A 150 10.54 9.05 -4.41
CA THR A 150 11.67 8.13 -4.55
C THR A 150 11.25 6.77 -5.09
N GLY A 151 9.94 6.42 -5.08
CA GLY A 151 9.40 5.11 -5.44
C GLY A 151 9.90 4.01 -4.52
N GLN A 152 10.11 4.31 -3.24
CA GLN A 152 10.54 3.36 -2.22
C GLN A 152 9.54 3.27 -1.08
N GLY A 153 9.26 2.04 -0.66
CA GLY A 153 8.63 1.71 0.59
C GLY A 153 9.66 1.20 1.60
N ALA A 154 9.41 1.47 2.87
CA ALA A 154 10.17 0.92 3.98
C ALA A 154 9.22 0.50 5.10
N ALA A 155 9.43 -0.67 5.65
CA ALA A 155 8.66 -1.23 6.75
C ALA A 155 9.58 -1.59 7.91
N LYS A 156 9.12 -1.34 9.14
CA LYS A 156 9.78 -1.80 10.37
C LYS A 156 8.94 -2.91 10.98
N ASN A 157 9.62 -3.89 11.58
CA ASN A 157 9.01 -5.06 12.20
C ASN A 157 7.94 -5.67 11.28
N ALA A 158 8.35 -5.97 10.04
CA ALA A 158 7.46 -6.57 9.06
C ALA A 158 7.41 -8.09 9.25
N TRP A 159 6.21 -8.67 9.23
CA TRP A 159 6.06 -10.12 9.24
C TRP A 159 4.95 -10.56 8.30
N VAL A 160 5.08 -11.78 7.81
CA VAL A 160 4.07 -12.42 6.98
C VAL A 160 3.43 -13.53 7.79
N GLU A 161 2.11 -13.49 7.87
CA GLU A 161 1.27 -14.50 8.47
C GLU A 161 0.65 -15.36 7.36
N PHE A 162 0.68 -16.66 7.53
CA PHE A 162 0.01 -17.61 6.65
C PHE A 162 -0.92 -18.51 7.47
N LYS A 163 -2.23 -18.42 7.22
CA LYS A 163 -3.28 -19.15 7.97
C LYS A 163 -3.13 -19.03 9.49
N GLY A 164 -2.89 -17.81 9.98
CA GLY A 164 -2.75 -17.53 11.40
C GLY A 164 -1.36 -17.83 11.99
N VAL A 165 -0.40 -18.31 11.19
CA VAL A 165 0.95 -18.65 11.64
C VAL A 165 1.96 -17.66 11.04
N PRO A 166 2.81 -16.98 11.88
CA PRO A 166 3.88 -16.13 11.36
C PRO A 166 4.97 -17.00 10.72
N VAL A 167 5.22 -16.76 9.42
CA VAL A 167 6.16 -17.57 8.61
C VAL A 167 7.42 -16.82 8.19
N PHE A 168 7.41 -15.50 8.32
CA PHE A 168 8.53 -14.64 7.98
C PHE A 168 8.54 -13.41 8.88
N TYR A 169 9.73 -12.94 9.29
CA TYR A 169 9.92 -11.70 10.03
C TYR A 169 11.17 -10.97 9.54
N SER A 170 11.07 -9.65 9.45
CA SER A 170 12.21 -8.77 9.21
C SER A 170 12.11 -7.52 10.09
N PRO A 171 13.16 -7.16 10.85
CA PRO A 171 13.15 -5.94 11.65
C PRO A 171 13.10 -4.67 10.77
N TYR A 172 13.63 -4.76 9.55
CA TYR A 172 13.60 -3.69 8.56
C TYR A 172 13.52 -4.28 7.15
N LEU A 173 12.59 -3.79 6.36
CA LEU A 173 12.37 -4.20 4.98
C LEU A 173 12.24 -2.95 4.11
N SER A 174 13.04 -2.84 3.05
CA SER A 174 12.89 -1.82 2.00
C SER A 174 12.51 -2.49 0.69
N PHE A 175 11.55 -1.90 -0.02
CA PHE A 175 11.03 -2.46 -1.27
C PHE A 175 10.72 -1.36 -2.28
N PRO A 176 10.87 -1.65 -3.60
CA PRO A 176 10.45 -0.75 -4.66
C PRO A 176 8.91 -0.72 -4.75
N MET A 177 8.34 0.45 -5.01
CA MET A 177 6.91 0.67 -5.20
C MET A 177 6.54 0.90 -6.67
N ASP A 178 7.52 1.06 -7.53
CA ASP A 178 7.38 1.34 -8.95
C ASP A 178 8.41 0.54 -9.75
N ASP A 179 8.28 0.57 -11.08
CA ASP A 179 9.13 -0.18 -12.01
C ASP A 179 10.55 0.40 -12.16
N ARG A 180 10.87 1.47 -11.42
CA ARG A 180 12.24 2.01 -11.41
C ARG A 180 13.20 1.02 -10.78
N ARG A 181 14.34 0.82 -11.41
CA ARG A 181 15.36 -0.14 -10.97
C ARG A 181 15.98 0.31 -9.63
N LYS A 182 15.59 -0.35 -8.54
CA LYS A 182 16.06 -0.05 -7.17
C LYS A 182 16.38 -1.31 -6.41
N THR A 183 17.48 -1.27 -5.69
CA THR A 183 17.85 -2.36 -4.78
C THR A 183 16.84 -2.47 -3.64
N GLY A 184 16.35 -3.68 -3.38
CA GLY A 184 15.45 -3.96 -2.27
C GLY A 184 14.79 -5.32 -2.37
N PHE A 185 14.11 -5.70 -1.30
CA PHE A 185 13.29 -6.90 -1.33
C PHE A 185 12.06 -6.67 -2.21
N LEU A 186 11.76 -7.65 -3.03
CA LEU A 186 10.49 -7.71 -3.73
C LEU A 186 9.44 -8.33 -2.81
N VAL A 187 8.17 -8.18 -3.18
CA VAL A 187 7.07 -8.70 -2.38
C VAL A 187 7.25 -10.20 -2.13
N PRO A 188 7.28 -10.66 -0.86
CA PRO A 188 7.33 -12.08 -0.58
C PRO A 188 6.11 -12.80 -1.14
N VAL A 189 6.33 -13.95 -1.75
CA VAL A 189 5.27 -14.76 -2.37
C VAL A 189 5.12 -16.06 -1.59
N PRO A 190 4.07 -16.21 -0.77
CA PRO A 190 3.73 -17.48 -0.18
C PRO A 190 3.10 -18.41 -1.23
N GLY A 191 3.26 -19.69 -1.07
CA GLY A 191 2.69 -20.70 -1.93
C GLY A 191 2.53 -22.05 -1.23
N TYR A 192 1.80 -22.95 -1.86
CA TYR A 192 1.64 -24.32 -1.40
C TYR A 192 1.71 -25.27 -2.57
N THR A 193 2.46 -26.35 -2.41
CA THR A 193 2.54 -27.42 -3.40
C THR A 193 2.35 -28.78 -2.72
N GLN A 194 1.67 -29.72 -3.38
CA GLN A 194 1.43 -31.06 -2.80
C GLN A 194 2.73 -31.78 -2.41
N LYS A 195 3.79 -31.66 -3.20
CA LYS A 195 5.08 -32.35 -2.96
C LYS A 195 6.04 -31.57 -2.06
N GLY A 196 5.96 -30.24 -2.05
CA GLY A 196 6.86 -29.35 -1.31
C GLY A 196 6.29 -28.82 -0.01
N GLY A 197 4.98 -28.96 0.21
CA GLY A 197 4.27 -28.33 1.31
C GLY A 197 4.16 -26.81 1.13
N PHE A 198 4.07 -26.10 2.25
CA PHE A 198 4.14 -24.64 2.27
C PHE A 198 5.48 -24.17 1.70
N SER A 199 5.43 -23.09 0.93
CA SER A 199 6.64 -22.43 0.42
C SER A 199 6.54 -20.93 0.58
N LEU A 200 7.68 -20.28 0.84
CA LEU A 200 7.80 -18.83 0.92
C LEU A 200 9.01 -18.40 0.08
N SER A 201 8.77 -17.52 -0.88
CA SER A 201 9.83 -16.88 -1.66
C SER A 201 9.97 -15.42 -1.23
N ALA A 202 11.19 -14.97 -0.90
CA ALA A 202 11.51 -13.60 -0.56
C ALA A 202 12.58 -13.05 -1.52
N PRO A 203 12.21 -12.68 -2.76
CA PRO A 203 13.19 -12.24 -3.75
C PRO A 203 13.84 -10.92 -3.35
N PHE A 204 15.14 -10.82 -3.64
CA PHE A 204 15.91 -9.60 -3.46
C PHE A 204 16.48 -9.14 -4.81
N TYR A 205 16.10 -7.93 -5.21
CA TYR A 205 16.63 -7.30 -6.42
C TYR A 205 17.81 -6.39 -6.08
N TRP A 206 18.91 -6.57 -6.79
CA TRP A 206 20.13 -5.80 -6.63
C TRP A 206 20.41 -5.01 -7.91
N ASN A 207 20.21 -3.71 -7.87
CA ASN A 207 20.61 -2.79 -8.93
C ASN A 207 22.09 -2.42 -8.74
N ILE A 208 22.99 -3.19 -9.38
CA ILE A 208 24.44 -3.07 -9.19
C ILE A 208 24.96 -1.83 -9.91
N ALA A 209 24.54 -1.64 -11.16
CA ALA A 209 24.92 -0.52 -12.02
C ALA A 209 23.83 -0.28 -13.07
N PRO A 210 23.85 0.84 -13.82
CA PRO A 210 22.87 1.10 -14.87
C PRO A 210 22.72 -0.03 -15.90
N ASN A 211 23.81 -0.77 -16.14
CA ASN A 211 23.88 -1.85 -17.11
C ASN A 211 24.03 -3.25 -16.51
N TYR A 212 24.02 -3.38 -15.17
CA TYR A 212 24.11 -4.65 -14.44
C TYR A 212 23.07 -4.72 -13.35
N ASP A 213 22.36 -5.83 -13.24
CA ASP A 213 21.54 -6.14 -12.08
C ASP A 213 21.52 -7.66 -11.80
N ALA A 214 21.13 -7.98 -10.58
CA ALA A 214 20.93 -9.34 -10.15
C ALA A 214 19.61 -9.47 -9.37
N THR A 215 18.97 -10.63 -9.47
CA THR A 215 17.84 -10.98 -8.61
C THR A 215 18.15 -12.30 -7.93
N LEU A 216 18.21 -12.28 -6.61
CA LEU A 216 18.32 -13.48 -5.79
C LEU A 216 16.91 -13.89 -5.34
N ARG A 217 16.56 -15.16 -5.53
CA ARG A 217 15.24 -15.71 -5.18
C ARG A 217 15.37 -16.89 -4.22
N PRO A 218 15.63 -16.64 -2.93
CA PRO A 218 15.53 -17.70 -1.93
C PRO A 218 14.07 -18.14 -1.81
N ARG A 219 13.85 -19.44 -1.80
CA ARG A 219 12.54 -20.05 -1.58
C ARG A 219 12.66 -21.20 -0.58
N TYR A 220 11.93 -21.07 0.50
CA TYR A 220 11.81 -22.12 1.47
C TYR A 220 10.64 -23.04 1.14
N TYR A 221 10.83 -24.34 1.29
CA TYR A 221 9.81 -25.37 1.18
C TYR A 221 9.78 -26.18 2.49
N ALA A 222 8.62 -26.29 3.10
CA ALA A 222 8.49 -27.01 4.39
C ALA A 222 8.99 -28.45 4.33
N ASN A 223 8.74 -29.16 3.22
CA ASN A 223 9.10 -30.58 3.07
C ASN A 223 10.41 -30.82 2.28
N ARG A 224 11.04 -29.76 1.73
CA ARG A 224 12.20 -29.94 0.82
C ARG A 224 13.40 -29.05 1.13
N GLY A 225 13.29 -28.15 2.12
CA GLY A 225 14.37 -27.23 2.48
C GLY A 225 14.41 -25.98 1.61
N ILE A 226 15.60 -25.43 1.40
CA ILE A 226 15.78 -24.14 0.73
C ILE A 226 16.23 -24.35 -0.72
N LEU A 227 15.57 -23.63 -1.61
CA LEU A 227 15.97 -23.44 -3.00
C LEU A 227 16.53 -22.04 -3.16
N LEU A 228 17.72 -21.90 -3.71
CA LEU A 228 18.30 -20.61 -4.07
C LEU A 228 18.37 -20.51 -5.59
N ALA A 229 17.66 -19.55 -6.16
CA ALA A 229 17.74 -19.20 -7.57
C ALA A 229 18.29 -17.78 -7.71
N GLY A 230 19.06 -17.54 -8.74
CA GLY A 230 19.64 -16.24 -9.04
C GLY A 230 19.64 -15.95 -10.52
N ASP A 231 19.26 -14.74 -10.90
CA ASP A 231 19.40 -14.22 -12.24
C ASP A 231 20.38 -13.05 -12.23
N PHE A 232 21.31 -13.07 -13.16
CA PHE A 232 22.21 -11.96 -13.42
C PHE A 232 21.98 -11.45 -14.84
N ARG A 233 21.72 -10.14 -14.98
CA ARG A 233 21.50 -9.50 -16.27
C ARG A 233 22.61 -8.49 -16.55
N TYR A 234 23.07 -8.44 -17.76
CA TYR A 234 24.04 -7.45 -18.21
C TYR A 234 23.68 -6.91 -19.59
N LEU A 235 24.01 -5.64 -19.79
CA LEU A 235 23.86 -4.94 -21.05
C LEU A 235 25.17 -4.19 -21.34
N THR A 236 25.81 -4.50 -22.44
CA THR A 236 26.97 -3.78 -22.95
C THR A 236 26.66 -3.23 -24.34
N GLU A 237 27.46 -2.33 -24.85
CA GLU A 237 27.26 -1.76 -26.21
C GLU A 237 27.19 -2.82 -27.31
N LYS A 238 27.85 -3.97 -27.13
CA LYS A 238 27.95 -5.03 -28.13
C LYS A 238 27.21 -6.31 -27.77
N SER A 239 26.77 -6.47 -26.52
CA SER A 239 26.12 -7.71 -26.08
C SER A 239 25.15 -7.49 -24.91
N LYS A 240 24.09 -8.29 -24.88
CA LYS A 240 23.18 -8.43 -23.76
C LYS A 240 23.04 -9.88 -23.38
N GLY A 241 22.95 -10.17 -22.09
CA GLY A 241 22.78 -11.53 -21.62
C GLY A 241 22.03 -11.63 -20.31
N LEU A 242 21.43 -12.80 -20.13
CA LEU A 242 20.80 -13.25 -18.89
C LEU A 242 21.46 -14.56 -18.51
N ARG A 243 22.05 -14.63 -17.31
CA ARG A 243 22.50 -15.87 -16.71
C ARG A 243 21.59 -16.21 -15.54
N SER A 244 20.98 -17.37 -15.57
CA SER A 244 20.12 -17.88 -14.51
C SER A 244 20.74 -19.15 -13.93
N GLU A 245 20.83 -19.23 -12.61
CA GLU A 245 21.29 -20.41 -11.88
C GLU A 245 20.27 -20.77 -10.79
N GLU A 246 20.02 -22.08 -10.63
CA GLU A 246 19.17 -22.63 -9.59
C GLU A 246 19.94 -23.71 -8.81
N ARG A 247 20.01 -23.56 -7.48
CA ARG A 247 20.69 -24.51 -6.61
C ARG A 247 19.77 -24.91 -5.45
N ARG A 248 19.60 -26.21 -5.26
CA ARG A 248 18.89 -26.77 -4.11
C ARG A 248 19.86 -27.05 -2.98
N VAL A 249 19.54 -26.52 -1.80
CA VAL A 249 20.23 -26.84 -0.55
C VAL A 249 19.24 -27.61 0.32
N GLY A 250 19.29 -28.92 0.27
CA GLY A 250 18.42 -29.80 1.04
C GLY A 250 19.14 -31.09 1.43
N LYS A 251 18.61 -31.81 2.44
CA LYS A 251 19.16 -33.10 2.85
C LYS A 251 19.11 -34.06 1.66
N GLU A 252 20.27 -34.44 1.15
CA GLU A 252 20.36 -35.63 0.30
C GLU A 252 19.92 -36.84 1.13
N CYS A 253 18.78 -37.44 0.76
CA CYS A 253 18.49 -38.78 1.17
C CYS A 253 19.55 -39.68 0.49
N ARG A 254 20.62 -40.02 1.22
CA ARG A 254 21.45 -41.16 0.87
C ARG A 254 20.55 -42.40 0.93
N SER A 255 20.07 -42.88 -0.20
CA SER A 255 19.58 -44.25 -0.34
C SER A 255 20.79 -45.16 -0.16
N ARG A 256 20.79 -45.93 0.90
CA ARG A 256 21.55 -47.19 0.98
C ARG A 256 20.72 -48.25 0.33
#